data_335006eae15f676fec6995371f922f3a
#
_entry.id   335006eae15f676fec6995371f922f3a
#
_cell.length_a   1.000
_cell.length_b   1.000
_cell.length_c   1.000
_cell.angle_alpha   90.00
_cell.angle_beta   90.00
_cell.angle_gamma   90.00
#
_symmetry.space_group_name_H-M   'P 1'
#
loop_
_entity.id
_entity.type
_entity.pdbx_description
1 polymer ?
#
loop_
_entity_poly.entity_id
_entity_poly.type
_entity_poly.pdbx_seq_one_letter_code
_entity_poly.pdbx_strand_id
1 'polypeptide(L)'
;MLVRTVRISEIISSLKNDNYNVRRLGNYSGIKQGGPFNEPLGNPGATSVTFRHDSKKNITRAIRVPYGVIPTEETIQRMNKMSKLLRRRENGTNNFSLVPFDVIKSAVYIQDFEVPAIVMPWIEGKTLHELARNFARANNQKGLNLLMKGIEKLGKQFQLSAFDHGDISGGNIMIGEKGLLHIIDPDTLLHESITNPPLTEFGHVSYAHPNRNHIQWESDLYRFPLEVIVVSLMALSIKPSLVKIFGDDDNSILFVQDDLLKPQESKLFNYLCNHNCIISC
;
A
#
# COMPACT_ATOMS: atom_id res chain seq x y z
N MET A 1 24.39 10.23 -16.00
CA MET A 1 24.44 9.17 -14.97
C MET A 1 23.64 7.99 -15.53
N LEU A 2 24.26 6.82 -15.71
CA LEU A 2 23.54 5.63 -16.21
C LEU A 2 22.52 5.21 -15.14
N VAL A 3 21.23 5.26 -15.47
CA VAL A 3 20.17 4.73 -14.62
C VAL A 3 20.30 3.22 -14.63
N ARG A 4 20.73 2.64 -13.51
CA ARG A 4 20.85 1.18 -13.37
C ARG A 4 19.48 0.60 -13.03
N THR A 5 19.09 -0.44 -13.77
CA THR A 5 17.88 -1.21 -13.51
C THR A 5 18.23 -2.54 -12.87
N VAL A 6 17.44 -2.96 -11.89
CA VAL A 6 17.60 -4.24 -11.17
C VAL A 6 16.40 -5.12 -11.47
N ARG A 7 16.64 -6.41 -11.74
CA ARG A 7 15.59 -7.41 -11.99
C ARG A 7 15.27 -8.19 -10.72
N ILE A 8 14.03 -8.62 -10.59
CA ILE A 8 13.59 -9.47 -9.47
C ILE A 8 14.44 -10.76 -9.38
N SER A 9 14.79 -11.36 -10.52
CA SER A 9 15.65 -12.56 -10.56
C SER A 9 17.04 -12.34 -9.98
N GLU A 10 17.62 -11.14 -10.15
CA GLU A 10 18.92 -10.78 -9.57
C GLU A 10 18.82 -10.63 -8.05
N ILE A 11 17.71 -10.03 -7.57
CA ILE A 11 17.42 -9.93 -6.13
C ILE A 11 17.29 -11.33 -5.53
N ILE A 12 16.48 -12.20 -6.13
CA ILE A 12 16.28 -13.57 -5.65
C ILE A 12 17.60 -14.35 -5.63
N SER A 13 18.41 -14.25 -6.71
CA SER A 13 19.73 -14.90 -6.78
C SER A 13 20.67 -14.40 -5.68
N SER A 14 20.69 -13.10 -5.43
CA SER A 14 21.50 -12.49 -4.38
C SER A 14 21.07 -12.96 -2.99
N LEU A 15 19.78 -13.00 -2.72
CA LEU A 15 19.24 -13.51 -1.45
C LEU A 15 19.54 -15.01 -1.25
N LYS A 16 19.48 -15.81 -2.31
CA LYS A 16 19.80 -17.24 -2.30
C LYS A 16 21.27 -17.50 -1.99
N ASN A 17 22.16 -16.64 -2.43
CA ASN A 17 23.60 -16.75 -2.26
C ASN A 17 24.13 -16.03 -1.00
N ASP A 18 23.26 -15.66 -0.06
CA ASP A 18 23.59 -14.89 1.15
C ASP A 18 24.33 -13.55 0.87
N ASN A 19 24.24 -13.03 -0.35
CA ASN A 19 24.81 -11.75 -0.76
C ASN A 19 23.89 -10.57 -0.34
N TYR A 20 23.54 -10.53 0.94
CA TYR A 20 22.73 -9.45 1.50
C TYR A 20 23.24 -9.04 2.89
N ASN A 21 23.08 -7.79 3.23
CA ASN A 21 23.58 -7.23 4.48
C ASN A 21 22.60 -7.49 5.63
N VAL A 22 22.47 -8.74 6.02
CA VAL A 22 21.59 -9.18 7.11
C VAL A 22 22.06 -8.65 8.46
N ARG A 23 23.34 -8.32 8.62
CA ARG A 23 23.91 -7.86 9.90
C ARG A 23 23.25 -6.57 10.38
N ARG A 24 22.83 -5.68 9.47
CA ARG A 24 22.06 -4.47 9.79
C ARG A 24 20.58 -4.76 10.07
N LEU A 25 20.06 -5.88 9.56
CA LEU A 25 18.71 -6.36 9.85
C LEU A 25 18.64 -7.15 11.17
N GLY A 26 19.81 -7.40 11.82
CA GLY A 26 19.96 -8.17 13.04
C GLY A 26 19.69 -9.67 12.81
N ASN A 27 20.66 -10.56 12.88
CA ASN A 27 20.60 -12.02 12.83
C ASN A 27 19.42 -12.66 12.06
N TYR A 28 19.11 -12.18 10.89
CA TYR A 28 17.97 -12.59 10.10
C TYR A 28 18.36 -13.65 9.06
N SER A 29 18.53 -14.87 9.50
CA SER A 29 18.51 -16.02 8.60
C SER A 29 17.07 -16.51 8.53
N GLY A 30 16.29 -16.12 7.53
CA GLY A 30 14.91 -16.61 7.52
C GLY A 30 13.97 -15.98 6.51
N ILE A 31 14.47 -15.58 5.34
CA ILE A 31 13.58 -15.26 4.24
C ILE A 31 12.79 -16.52 3.90
N LYS A 32 11.46 -16.42 3.90
CA LYS A 32 10.58 -17.53 3.58
C LYS A 32 10.89 -18.07 2.19
N GLN A 33 11.16 -19.34 2.12
CA GLN A 33 11.47 -20.05 0.89
C GLN A 33 10.31 -20.96 0.48
N GLY A 34 10.22 -21.30 -0.78
CA GLY A 34 9.19 -22.20 -1.29
C GLY A 34 9.40 -22.60 -2.74
N GLY A 35 8.42 -23.32 -3.27
CA GLY A 35 8.51 -23.92 -4.60
C GLY A 35 9.47 -25.10 -4.67
N PRO A 36 9.56 -25.76 -5.85
CA PRO A 36 10.37 -26.97 -6.04
C PRO A 36 11.89 -26.73 -5.89
N PHE A 37 12.34 -25.48 -6.04
CA PHE A 37 13.75 -25.10 -5.96
C PHE A 37 14.13 -24.39 -4.65
N ASN A 38 13.21 -24.34 -3.69
CA ASN A 38 13.39 -23.69 -2.38
C ASN A 38 13.97 -22.27 -2.50
N GLU A 39 13.33 -21.46 -3.36
CA GLU A 39 13.75 -20.08 -3.63
C GLU A 39 13.05 -19.07 -2.70
N PRO A 40 13.67 -17.88 -2.46
CA PRO A 40 13.01 -16.81 -1.75
C PRO A 40 11.64 -16.47 -2.36
N LEU A 41 10.58 -16.57 -1.57
CA LEU A 41 9.22 -16.26 -2.00
C LEU A 41 9.00 -14.74 -1.90
N GLY A 42 9.04 -14.08 -3.04
CA GLY A 42 8.76 -12.65 -3.16
C GLY A 42 7.35 -12.39 -3.72
N ASN A 43 6.66 -11.43 -3.14
CA ASN A 43 5.42 -10.89 -3.68
C ASN A 43 5.75 -9.63 -4.48
N PRO A 44 5.69 -9.66 -5.83
CA PRO A 44 5.97 -8.49 -6.64
C PRO A 44 4.85 -7.45 -6.53
N GLY A 45 5.23 -6.19 -6.33
CA GLY A 45 4.41 -5.02 -6.51
C GLY A 45 4.78 -4.29 -7.81
N ALA A 46 4.35 -3.05 -8.00
CA ALA A 46 4.66 -2.26 -9.20
C ALA A 46 6.16 -1.91 -9.32
N THR A 47 6.80 -1.53 -8.23
CA THR A 47 8.16 -0.98 -8.19
C THR A 47 9.10 -1.74 -7.25
N SER A 48 8.58 -2.69 -6.48
CA SER A 48 9.33 -3.44 -5.47
C SER A 48 8.80 -4.84 -5.29
N VAL A 49 9.66 -5.73 -4.83
CA VAL A 49 9.30 -7.09 -4.40
C VAL A 49 9.40 -7.19 -2.88
N THR A 50 8.37 -7.76 -2.24
CA THR A 50 8.29 -7.89 -0.78
C THR A 50 8.50 -9.34 -0.38
N PHE A 51 9.46 -9.56 0.52
CA PHE A 51 9.77 -10.86 1.11
C PHE A 51 9.32 -10.90 2.56
N ARG A 52 8.72 -12.04 2.95
CA ARG A 52 8.48 -12.35 4.36
C ARG A 52 9.77 -12.88 4.97
N HIS A 53 10.10 -12.35 6.14
CA HIS A 53 11.27 -12.74 6.89
C HIS A 53 10.88 -13.11 8.33
N ASP A 54 11.17 -14.33 8.73
CA ASP A 54 10.91 -14.85 10.08
C ASP A 54 12.23 -14.91 10.85
N SER A 55 12.35 -14.12 11.92
CA SER A 55 13.55 -14.13 12.76
C SER A 55 13.55 -15.29 13.77
N LYS A 56 14.73 -15.67 14.24
CA LYS A 56 14.88 -16.66 15.33
C LYS A 56 14.18 -16.27 16.64
N LYS A 57 13.77 -15.01 16.80
CA LYS A 57 13.05 -14.47 17.95
C LYS A 57 11.54 -14.38 17.73
N ASN A 58 11.00 -15.08 16.75
CA ASN A 58 9.58 -15.03 16.35
C ASN A 58 9.08 -13.63 15.97
N ILE A 59 9.97 -12.78 15.47
CA ILE A 59 9.59 -11.48 14.92
C ILE A 59 9.53 -11.61 13.41
N THR A 60 8.34 -11.48 12.85
CA THR A 60 8.13 -11.52 11.41
C THR A 60 8.14 -10.11 10.82
N ARG A 61 8.85 -9.94 9.71
CA ARG A 61 8.99 -8.66 9.02
C ARG A 61 8.75 -8.79 7.53
N ALA A 62 8.32 -7.69 6.92
CA ALA A 62 8.32 -7.49 5.47
C ALA A 62 9.63 -6.80 5.08
N ILE A 63 10.35 -7.37 4.13
CA ILE A 63 11.53 -6.75 3.51
C ILE A 63 11.14 -6.41 2.08
N ARG A 64 11.07 -5.14 1.78
CA ARG A 64 10.68 -4.62 0.48
C ARG A 64 11.91 -4.11 -0.24
N VAL A 65 12.23 -4.73 -1.38
CA VAL A 65 13.40 -4.43 -2.20
C VAL A 65 12.93 -3.84 -3.53
N PRO A 66 13.36 -2.64 -3.91
CA PRO A 66 13.00 -2.04 -5.19
C PRO A 66 13.62 -2.81 -6.35
N TYR A 67 12.90 -2.88 -7.47
CA TYR A 67 13.39 -3.37 -8.74
C TYR A 67 13.06 -2.35 -9.86
N GLY A 68 13.60 -2.56 -11.05
CA GLY A 68 13.57 -1.53 -12.08
C GLY A 68 14.54 -0.40 -11.73
N VAL A 69 14.04 0.82 -11.67
CA VAL A 69 14.86 2.00 -11.33
C VAL A 69 15.05 2.07 -9.81
N ILE A 70 16.31 2.10 -9.39
CA ILE A 70 16.64 2.16 -7.95
C ILE A 70 16.44 3.59 -7.42
N PRO A 71 15.87 3.74 -6.22
CA PRO A 71 15.68 5.04 -5.58
C PRO A 71 16.98 5.85 -5.47
N THR A 72 16.91 7.14 -5.73
CA THR A 72 18.04 8.05 -5.59
C THR A 72 18.43 8.22 -4.12
N GLU A 73 19.66 8.69 -3.86
CA GLU A 73 20.11 9.01 -2.49
C GLU A 73 19.18 10.04 -1.83
N GLU A 74 18.65 10.98 -2.59
CA GLU A 74 17.68 11.97 -2.09
C GLU A 74 16.39 11.32 -1.62
N THR A 75 15.84 10.38 -2.42
CA THR A 75 14.67 9.58 -2.05
C THR A 75 14.92 8.78 -0.77
N ILE A 76 16.08 8.12 -0.68
CA ILE A 76 16.48 7.34 0.49
C ILE A 76 16.57 8.24 1.74
N GLN A 77 17.16 9.42 1.61
CA GLN A 77 17.27 10.38 2.72
C GLN A 77 15.89 10.90 3.15
N ARG A 78 15.00 11.19 2.22
CA ARG A 78 13.60 11.55 2.49
C ARG A 78 12.90 10.46 3.28
N MET A 79 12.99 9.22 2.84
CA MET A 79 12.37 8.08 3.50
C MET A 79 12.93 7.86 4.91
N ASN A 80 14.25 8.05 5.11
CA ASN A 80 14.86 8.00 6.44
C ASN A 80 14.34 9.10 7.38
N LYS A 81 14.14 10.32 6.89
CA LYS A 81 13.51 11.41 7.67
C LYS A 81 12.08 11.05 8.04
N MET A 82 11.32 10.53 7.08
CA MET A 82 9.93 10.10 7.27
C MET A 82 9.83 9.00 8.34
N SER A 83 10.66 7.97 8.25
CA SER A 83 10.74 6.89 9.24
C SER A 83 10.97 7.42 10.66
N LYS A 84 11.90 8.39 10.81
CA LYS A 84 12.19 9.01 12.12
C LYS A 84 11.00 9.81 12.67
N LEU A 85 10.28 10.54 11.81
CA LEU A 85 9.09 11.29 12.22
C LEU A 85 7.96 10.36 12.67
N LEU A 86 7.74 9.29 11.92
CA LEU A 86 6.73 8.30 12.24
C LEU A 86 6.98 7.62 13.60
N ARG A 87 8.24 7.24 13.89
CA ARG A 87 8.64 6.65 15.17
C ARG A 87 8.49 7.60 16.36
N ARG A 88 8.79 8.88 16.18
CA ARG A 88 8.60 9.89 17.25
C ARG A 88 7.14 10.00 17.65
N ARG A 89 6.24 9.82 16.69
CA ARG A 89 4.80 9.85 16.94
C ARG A 89 4.29 8.62 17.68
N GLU A 90 4.82 7.43 17.40
CA GLU A 90 4.45 6.20 18.13
C GLU A 90 4.66 6.31 19.63
N ASN A 91 5.71 7.04 20.06
CA ASN A 91 6.01 7.27 21.47
C ASN A 91 5.07 8.28 22.13
N GLY A 92 4.20 8.97 21.40
CA GLY A 92 3.41 10.10 21.90
C GLY A 92 1.90 9.96 21.84
N THR A 93 1.32 9.19 20.90
CA THR A 93 -0.14 9.03 20.81
C THR A 93 -0.56 7.80 20.01
N ASN A 94 -1.56 7.15 20.55
CA ASN A 94 -2.22 5.93 20.13
C ASN A 94 -2.78 5.93 18.70
N ASN A 95 -2.65 4.79 18.03
CA ASN A 95 -3.55 4.28 16.98
C ASN A 95 -3.55 4.98 15.64
N PHE A 96 -2.44 5.53 15.17
CA PHE A 96 -2.34 5.88 13.77
C PHE A 96 -1.99 4.63 12.96
N SER A 97 -2.76 4.41 11.90
CA SER A 97 -2.68 3.17 11.11
C SER A 97 -1.45 3.09 10.18
N LEU A 98 -0.56 4.08 10.17
CA LEU A 98 0.67 4.03 9.38
C LEU A 98 1.67 3.05 10.00
N VAL A 99 2.12 2.07 9.21
CA VAL A 99 3.08 1.07 9.68
C VAL A 99 4.48 1.70 9.76
N PRO A 100 5.16 1.60 10.92
CA PRO A 100 6.53 2.08 11.07
C PRO A 100 7.49 1.25 10.21
N PHE A 101 8.54 1.89 9.72
CA PHE A 101 9.52 1.23 8.86
C PHE A 101 10.94 1.71 9.10
N ASP A 102 11.90 0.94 8.63
CA ASP A 102 13.31 1.27 8.55
C ASP A 102 13.78 1.26 7.09
N VAL A 103 14.73 2.12 6.77
CA VAL A 103 15.40 2.11 5.48
C VAL A 103 16.82 1.62 5.66
N ILE A 104 17.20 0.58 4.92
CA ILE A 104 18.54 0.02 4.89
C ILE A 104 19.15 0.33 3.53
N LYS A 105 20.15 1.23 3.51
CA LYS A 105 20.75 1.69 2.26
C LYS A 105 21.40 0.57 1.45
N SER A 106 22.10 -0.32 2.13
CA SER A 106 22.88 -1.41 1.54
C SER A 106 22.30 -2.73 2.04
N ALA A 107 21.12 -3.09 1.55
CA ALA A 107 20.39 -4.27 2.02
C ALA A 107 20.72 -5.52 1.19
N VAL A 108 20.78 -5.39 -0.11
CA VAL A 108 21.05 -6.50 -1.06
C VAL A 108 22.22 -6.12 -1.94
N TYR A 109 23.13 -7.06 -2.18
CA TYR A 109 24.29 -6.87 -3.06
C TYR A 109 24.06 -7.62 -4.37
N ILE A 110 24.07 -6.88 -5.47
CA ILE A 110 23.95 -7.43 -6.82
C ILE A 110 25.22 -7.10 -7.56
N GLN A 111 26.11 -8.08 -7.73
CA GLN A 111 27.47 -7.85 -8.21
C GLN A 111 28.18 -6.81 -7.31
N ASP A 112 28.64 -5.69 -7.86
CA ASP A 112 29.32 -4.60 -7.14
C ASP A 112 28.35 -3.47 -6.76
N PHE A 113 27.06 -3.74 -6.73
CA PHE A 113 26.03 -2.73 -6.54
C PHE A 113 25.17 -2.99 -5.31
N GLU A 114 24.91 -1.94 -4.53
CA GLU A 114 24.09 -2.00 -3.34
C GLU A 114 22.65 -1.55 -3.65
N VAL A 115 21.68 -2.38 -3.28
CA VAL A 115 20.26 -2.09 -3.41
C VAL A 115 19.69 -1.82 -2.02
N PRO A 116 18.96 -0.71 -1.83
CA PRO A 116 18.31 -0.42 -0.55
C PRO A 116 17.12 -1.33 -0.31
N ALA A 117 16.68 -1.41 0.94
CA ALA A 117 15.40 -2.04 1.29
C ALA A 117 14.67 -1.26 2.36
N ILE A 118 13.34 -1.37 2.35
CA ILE A 118 12.46 -0.97 3.42
C ILE A 118 12.13 -2.20 4.25
N VAL A 119 12.20 -2.05 5.57
CA VAL A 119 11.87 -3.12 6.51
C VAL A 119 10.78 -2.62 7.44
N MET A 120 9.69 -3.38 7.52
CA MET A 120 8.55 -3.04 8.36
C MET A 120 8.00 -4.31 9.05
N PRO A 121 7.19 -4.20 10.12
CA PRO A 121 6.48 -5.33 10.65
C PRO A 121 5.68 -6.06 9.57
N TRP A 122 5.69 -7.39 9.58
CA TRP A 122 4.78 -8.17 8.75
C TRP A 122 3.38 -8.12 9.36
N ILE A 123 2.40 -7.68 8.60
CA ILE A 123 1.01 -7.64 9.04
C ILE A 123 0.33 -8.95 8.63
N GLU A 124 0.01 -9.78 9.62
CA GLU A 124 -0.85 -10.95 9.38
C GLU A 124 -2.28 -10.47 9.20
N GLY A 125 -2.81 -10.64 8.00
CA GLY A 125 -4.15 -10.16 7.66
C GLY A 125 -4.44 -10.22 6.18
N LYS A 126 -5.49 -9.54 5.78
CA LYS A 126 -5.92 -9.41 4.39
C LYS A 126 -5.98 -7.95 3.99
N THR A 127 -5.81 -7.67 2.70
CA THR A 127 -6.03 -6.33 2.20
C THR A 127 -7.51 -5.94 2.32
N LEU A 128 -7.76 -4.63 2.44
CA LEU A 128 -9.12 -4.10 2.43
C LEU A 128 -9.88 -4.53 1.18
N HIS A 129 -9.21 -4.50 0.03
CA HIS A 129 -9.74 -4.96 -1.25
C HIS A 129 -10.22 -6.42 -1.17
N GLU A 130 -9.35 -7.33 -0.71
CA GLU A 130 -9.68 -8.75 -0.58
C GLU A 130 -10.87 -8.97 0.37
N LEU A 131 -10.87 -8.31 1.53
CA LEU A 131 -11.94 -8.46 2.52
C LEU A 131 -13.26 -7.89 2.03
N ALA A 132 -13.26 -6.71 1.39
CA ALA A 132 -14.46 -6.10 0.85
C ALA A 132 -15.15 -7.03 -0.17
N ARG A 133 -14.36 -7.58 -1.10
CA ARG A 133 -14.88 -8.52 -2.10
C ARG A 133 -15.37 -9.83 -1.48
N ASN A 134 -14.64 -10.37 -0.50
CA ASN A 134 -15.05 -11.59 0.19
C ASN A 134 -16.36 -11.39 0.96
N PHE A 135 -16.51 -10.25 1.66
CA PHE A 135 -17.75 -9.92 2.37
C PHE A 135 -18.92 -9.70 1.40
N ALA A 136 -18.68 -9.04 0.26
CA ALA A 136 -19.72 -8.88 -0.77
C ALA A 136 -20.14 -10.24 -1.36
N ARG A 137 -19.19 -11.11 -1.73
CA ARG A 137 -19.48 -12.46 -2.25
C ARG A 137 -20.26 -13.31 -1.25
N ALA A 138 -19.95 -13.16 0.04
CA ALA A 138 -20.63 -13.85 1.15
C ALA A 138 -21.93 -13.14 1.61
N ASN A 139 -22.34 -12.06 0.98
CA ASN A 139 -23.48 -11.22 1.39
C ASN A 139 -23.39 -10.74 2.84
N ASN A 140 -22.18 -10.47 3.32
CA ASN A 140 -21.89 -10.05 4.69
C ASN A 140 -21.94 -8.52 4.82
N GLN A 141 -23.14 -7.95 4.84
CA GLN A 141 -23.37 -6.51 4.99
C GLN A 141 -22.77 -5.96 6.30
N LYS A 142 -22.83 -6.73 7.39
CA LYS A 142 -22.23 -6.32 8.67
C LYS A 142 -20.72 -6.13 8.56
N GLY A 143 -20.04 -7.03 7.87
CA GLY A 143 -18.60 -6.92 7.60
C GLY A 143 -18.27 -5.69 6.76
N LEU A 144 -19.00 -5.43 5.69
CA LEU A 144 -18.83 -4.25 4.84
C LEU A 144 -19.03 -2.94 5.64
N ASN A 145 -20.06 -2.86 6.48
CA ASN A 145 -20.32 -1.70 7.33
C ASN A 145 -19.23 -1.49 8.39
N LEU A 146 -18.61 -2.55 8.90
CA LEU A 146 -17.47 -2.44 9.82
C LEU A 146 -16.24 -1.90 9.10
N LEU A 147 -15.95 -2.36 7.88
CA LEU A 147 -14.87 -1.81 7.06
C LEU A 147 -15.09 -0.32 6.80
N MET A 148 -16.29 0.08 6.38
CA MET A 148 -16.64 1.48 6.11
C MET A 148 -16.37 2.37 7.34
N LYS A 149 -16.85 1.98 8.53
CA LYS A 149 -16.58 2.71 9.78
C LYS A 149 -15.09 2.80 10.11
N GLY A 150 -14.32 1.76 9.79
CA GLY A 150 -12.86 1.76 9.93
C GLY A 150 -12.21 2.81 9.03
N ILE A 151 -12.64 2.90 7.77
CA ILE A 151 -12.13 3.88 6.80
C ILE A 151 -12.52 5.31 7.18
N GLU A 152 -13.74 5.55 7.64
CA GLU A 152 -14.16 6.87 8.15
C GLU A 152 -13.29 7.32 9.35
N LYS A 153 -12.98 6.38 10.26
CA LYS A 153 -12.06 6.64 11.37
C LYS A 153 -10.66 6.97 10.87
N LEU A 154 -10.18 6.24 9.85
CA LEU A 154 -8.89 6.50 9.23
C LEU A 154 -8.83 7.91 8.62
N GLY A 155 -9.87 8.35 7.92
CA GLY A 155 -9.97 9.72 7.38
C GLY A 155 -9.85 10.79 8.48
N LYS A 156 -10.51 10.60 9.63
CA LYS A 156 -10.36 11.49 10.80
C LYS A 156 -8.94 11.49 11.37
N GLN A 157 -8.25 10.35 11.34
CA GLN A 157 -6.85 10.27 11.79
C GLN A 157 -5.92 11.08 10.87
N PHE A 158 -6.10 11.00 9.55
CA PHE A 158 -5.35 11.83 8.60
C PHE A 158 -5.63 13.32 8.80
N GLN A 159 -6.90 13.70 8.92
CA GLN A 159 -7.31 15.10 9.13
C GLN A 159 -6.65 15.74 10.37
N LEU A 160 -6.37 14.97 11.40
CA LEU A 160 -5.72 15.40 12.65
C LEU A 160 -4.20 15.18 12.63
N SER A 161 -3.63 14.84 11.48
CA SER A 161 -2.26 14.42 11.33
C SER A 161 -1.49 15.39 10.44
N ALA A 162 -0.19 15.56 10.71
CA ALA A 162 0.74 16.19 9.80
C ALA A 162 1.23 15.25 8.67
N PHE A 163 0.78 14.00 8.67
CA PHE A 163 1.07 13.03 7.63
C PHE A 163 -0.03 12.99 6.58
N ASP A 164 0.37 12.72 5.35
CA ASP A 164 -0.51 12.39 4.24
C ASP A 164 0.05 11.19 3.47
N HIS A 165 -0.73 10.61 2.57
CA HIS A 165 -0.31 9.45 1.80
C HIS A 165 -0.77 9.58 0.35
N GLY A 166 0.19 9.59 -0.55
CA GLY A 166 -0.07 9.81 -1.98
C GLY A 166 -0.65 8.62 -2.73
N ASP A 167 -0.71 7.43 -2.12
CA ASP A 167 -1.20 6.19 -2.75
C ASP A 167 -2.09 5.38 -1.79
N ILE A 168 -3.15 5.98 -1.28
CA ILE A 168 -4.18 5.23 -0.58
C ILE A 168 -4.95 4.39 -1.59
N SER A 169 -5.02 3.08 -1.35
CA SER A 169 -5.76 2.13 -2.16
C SER A 169 -6.26 0.96 -1.31
N GLY A 170 -7.19 0.18 -1.83
CA GLY A 170 -7.66 -1.03 -1.17
C GLY A 170 -6.56 -2.09 -0.98
N GLY A 171 -5.51 -2.07 -1.80
CA GLY A 171 -4.33 -2.94 -1.71
C GLY A 171 -3.35 -2.49 -0.64
N ASN A 172 -3.24 -1.18 -0.38
CA ASN A 172 -2.29 -0.59 0.56
C ASN A 172 -2.83 -0.46 1.99
N ILE A 173 -4.08 -0.86 2.23
CA ILE A 173 -4.69 -0.96 3.56
C ILE A 173 -4.85 -2.42 3.93
N MET A 174 -4.12 -2.89 4.95
CA MET A 174 -4.26 -4.23 5.50
C MET A 174 -5.14 -4.21 6.75
N ILE A 175 -6.00 -5.20 6.88
CA ILE A 175 -6.79 -5.46 8.07
C ILE A 175 -6.15 -6.63 8.80
N GLY A 176 -5.45 -6.28 9.89
CA GLY A 176 -4.77 -7.23 10.74
C GLY A 176 -5.68 -7.85 11.81
N GLU A 177 -5.05 -8.44 12.83
CA GLU A 177 -5.76 -8.99 13.96
C GLU A 177 -6.67 -7.96 14.63
N LYS A 178 -7.79 -8.41 15.16
CA LYS A 178 -8.80 -7.59 15.85
C LYS A 178 -9.42 -6.49 14.97
N GLY A 179 -9.26 -6.58 13.63
CA GLY A 179 -9.79 -5.60 12.69
C GLY A 179 -9.05 -4.26 12.68
N LEU A 180 -7.80 -4.22 13.14
CA LEU A 180 -6.98 -3.02 13.08
C LEU A 180 -6.55 -2.75 11.64
N LEU A 181 -6.67 -1.50 11.20
CA LEU A 181 -6.20 -1.06 9.89
C LEU A 181 -4.73 -0.69 9.97
N HIS A 182 -3.99 -1.12 8.95
CA HIS A 182 -2.58 -0.85 8.78
C HIS A 182 -2.33 -0.35 7.36
N ILE A 183 -1.82 0.87 7.21
CA ILE A 183 -1.40 1.38 5.92
C ILE A 183 0.04 0.95 5.69
N ILE A 184 0.23 0.17 4.65
CA ILE A 184 1.52 -0.29 4.16
C ILE A 184 1.96 0.59 2.98
N ASP A 185 3.13 0.35 2.43
CA ASP A 185 3.69 1.08 1.30
C ASP A 185 4.04 2.56 1.59
N PRO A 186 5.15 2.80 2.29
CA PRO A 186 5.53 4.14 2.75
C PRO A 186 6.18 5.02 1.66
N ASP A 187 6.32 4.56 0.41
CA ASP A 187 7.07 5.25 -0.64
C ASP A 187 6.47 6.62 -0.96
N THR A 188 5.15 6.71 -0.92
CA THR A 188 4.38 7.93 -1.19
C THR A 188 3.91 8.65 0.08
N LEU A 189 4.45 8.26 1.24
CA LEU A 189 4.14 8.92 2.51
C LEU A 189 4.68 10.36 2.54
N LEU A 190 3.89 11.28 3.05
CA LEU A 190 4.16 12.71 3.14
C LEU A 190 4.12 13.19 4.58
N HIS A 191 4.82 14.30 4.83
CA HIS A 191 4.75 15.02 6.09
C HIS A 191 4.99 16.52 5.84
N GLU A 192 4.23 17.39 6.47
CA GLU A 192 4.28 18.85 6.28
C GLU A 192 5.68 19.47 6.50
N SER A 193 6.50 18.88 7.37
CA SER A 193 7.86 19.39 7.66
C SER A 193 8.93 18.88 6.70
N ILE A 194 8.59 18.10 5.70
CA ILE A 194 9.54 17.55 4.72
C ILE A 194 9.23 18.13 3.35
N THR A 195 10.23 18.78 2.73
CA THR A 195 10.13 19.14 1.31
C THR A 195 10.05 17.85 0.49
N ASN A 196 8.99 17.71 -0.26
CA ASN A 196 8.78 16.54 -1.10
C ASN A 196 9.29 16.83 -2.52
N PRO A 197 10.00 15.87 -3.14
CA PRO A 197 10.36 15.99 -4.56
C PRO A 197 9.10 15.96 -5.42
N PRO A 198 9.18 16.34 -6.69
CA PRO A 198 8.08 16.15 -7.63
C PRO A 198 7.61 14.70 -7.62
N LEU A 199 6.29 14.50 -7.74
CA LEU A 199 5.71 13.17 -7.83
C LEU A 199 6.19 12.48 -9.09
N THR A 200 6.80 11.33 -8.94
CA THR A 200 7.13 10.40 -10.02
C THR A 200 6.06 9.34 -10.23
N GLU A 201 5.22 9.13 -9.21
CA GLU A 201 4.14 8.15 -9.20
C GLU A 201 2.85 8.78 -8.64
N PHE A 202 1.71 8.38 -9.22
CA PHE A 202 0.40 8.99 -8.93
C PHE A 202 -0.45 8.22 -7.96
N GLY A 203 0.07 7.13 -7.45
CA GLY A 203 -0.74 6.14 -6.79
C GLY A 203 -1.59 5.33 -7.77
N HIS A 204 -2.43 4.47 -7.25
CA HIS A 204 -3.24 3.59 -8.05
C HIS A 204 -4.35 4.36 -8.78
N VAL A 205 -4.41 4.23 -10.10
CA VAL A 205 -5.28 5.01 -11.00
C VAL A 205 -6.77 4.94 -10.66
N SER A 206 -7.25 3.81 -10.14
CA SER A 206 -8.65 3.63 -9.70
C SER A 206 -8.98 4.36 -8.39
N TYR A 207 -8.01 5.01 -7.75
CA TYR A 207 -8.17 5.77 -6.51
C TYR A 207 -7.65 7.19 -6.62
N ALA A 208 -6.94 7.54 -7.70
CA ALA A 208 -6.42 8.88 -7.91
C ALA A 208 -7.51 9.83 -8.41
N HIS A 209 -7.54 11.07 -7.90
CA HIS A 209 -8.46 12.07 -8.40
C HIS A 209 -8.17 12.38 -9.87
N PRO A 210 -9.18 12.42 -10.77
CA PRO A 210 -8.99 12.65 -12.21
C PRO A 210 -8.18 13.89 -12.56
N ASN A 211 -8.34 14.97 -11.79
CA ASN A 211 -7.65 16.24 -11.99
C ASN A 211 -6.35 16.36 -11.21
N ARG A 212 -5.86 15.26 -10.61
CA ARG A 212 -4.61 15.30 -9.84
C ARG A 212 -3.46 15.74 -10.73
N ASN A 213 -2.86 16.90 -10.38
CA ASN A 213 -1.71 17.41 -11.08
C ASN A 213 -0.45 16.63 -10.68
N HIS A 214 0.23 16.14 -11.67
CA HIS A 214 1.37 15.26 -11.54
C HIS A 214 2.64 15.89 -10.95
N ILE A 215 2.70 17.20 -10.85
CA ILE A 215 3.94 17.92 -10.56
C ILE A 215 3.98 18.41 -9.11
N GLN A 216 2.84 18.58 -8.45
CA GLN A 216 2.78 19.20 -7.14
C GLN A 216 2.14 18.25 -6.09
N TRP A 217 2.73 18.26 -4.90
CA TRP A 217 2.10 17.67 -3.74
C TRP A 217 1.06 18.64 -3.21
N GLU A 218 -0.19 18.23 -3.28
CA GLU A 218 -1.30 18.94 -2.67
C GLU A 218 -1.54 18.40 -1.26
N SER A 219 -2.11 19.19 -0.39
CA SER A 219 -2.62 18.72 0.89
C SER A 219 -3.86 17.84 0.67
N ASP A 220 -4.13 16.95 1.61
CA ASP A 220 -5.35 16.13 1.62
C ASP A 220 -5.43 15.07 0.49
N LEU A 221 -4.29 14.57 0.02
CA LEU A 221 -4.24 13.52 -1.02
C LEU A 221 -4.96 12.23 -0.59
N TYR A 222 -5.04 11.97 0.72
CA TYR A 222 -5.76 10.83 1.29
C TYR A 222 -7.28 10.91 1.08
N ARG A 223 -7.86 12.11 0.92
CA ARG A 223 -9.31 12.34 1.00
C ARG A 223 -10.07 11.63 -0.12
N PHE A 224 -9.75 11.96 -1.37
CA PHE A 224 -10.44 11.38 -2.52
C PHE A 224 -10.37 9.85 -2.56
N PRO A 225 -9.20 9.20 -2.40
CA PRO A 225 -9.13 7.74 -2.32
C PRO A 225 -10.01 7.13 -1.22
N LEU A 226 -10.04 7.73 -0.04
CA LEU A 226 -10.89 7.23 1.05
C LEU A 226 -12.38 7.39 0.72
N GLU A 227 -12.78 8.46 0.05
CA GLU A 227 -14.16 8.66 -0.42
C GLU A 227 -14.55 7.59 -1.45
N VAL A 228 -13.68 7.30 -2.43
CA VAL A 228 -13.90 6.20 -3.41
C VAL A 228 -14.07 4.86 -2.70
N ILE A 229 -13.26 4.58 -1.69
CA ILE A 229 -13.35 3.36 -0.88
C ILE A 229 -14.67 3.32 -0.11
N VAL A 230 -15.05 4.40 0.57
CA VAL A 230 -16.30 4.47 1.36
C VAL A 230 -17.51 4.26 0.46
N VAL A 231 -17.58 4.95 -0.70
CA VAL A 231 -18.68 4.79 -1.65
C VAL A 231 -18.73 3.37 -2.23
N SER A 232 -17.59 2.77 -2.52
CA SER A 232 -17.51 1.37 -2.95
C SER A 232 -18.08 0.41 -1.90
N LEU A 233 -17.66 0.56 -0.63
CA LEU A 233 -18.15 -0.27 0.48
C LEU A 233 -19.65 -0.07 0.74
N MET A 234 -20.12 1.17 0.65
CA MET A 234 -21.55 1.51 0.78
C MET A 234 -22.37 0.83 -0.33
N ALA A 235 -21.94 0.96 -1.59
CA ALA A 235 -22.60 0.31 -2.72
C ALA A 235 -22.69 -1.22 -2.54
N LEU A 236 -21.58 -1.84 -2.17
CA LEU A 236 -21.52 -3.28 -1.91
C LEU A 236 -22.36 -3.69 -0.68
N SER A 237 -22.50 -2.85 0.34
CA SER A 237 -23.34 -3.14 1.51
C SER A 237 -24.83 -3.15 1.16
N ILE A 238 -25.25 -2.28 0.25
CA ILE A 238 -26.63 -2.20 -0.23
C ILE A 238 -26.92 -3.32 -1.25
N LYS A 239 -26.02 -3.51 -2.21
CA LYS A 239 -26.15 -4.50 -3.27
C LYS A 239 -24.87 -5.31 -3.49
N PRO A 240 -24.63 -6.34 -2.70
CA PRO A 240 -23.41 -7.17 -2.78
C PRO A 240 -23.14 -7.79 -4.16
N SER A 241 -24.20 -8.03 -4.96
CA SER A 241 -24.07 -8.57 -6.31
C SER A 241 -23.30 -7.67 -7.29
N LEU A 242 -23.11 -6.39 -6.97
CA LEU A 242 -22.29 -5.47 -7.78
C LEU A 242 -20.86 -5.98 -7.97
N VAL A 243 -20.29 -6.67 -6.98
CA VAL A 243 -18.96 -7.27 -7.10
C VAL A 243 -18.86 -8.28 -8.23
N LYS A 244 -19.96 -8.95 -8.59
CA LYS A 244 -20.00 -9.92 -9.69
C LYS A 244 -20.22 -9.26 -11.04
N ILE A 245 -20.83 -8.07 -11.06
CA ILE A 245 -21.22 -7.37 -12.29
C ILE A 245 -20.10 -6.41 -12.73
N PHE A 246 -19.44 -5.75 -11.77
CA PHE A 246 -18.47 -4.68 -12.01
C PHE A 246 -17.12 -4.91 -11.38
N GLY A 247 -16.94 -5.96 -10.58
CA GLY A 247 -15.73 -6.22 -9.82
C GLY A 247 -14.69 -7.09 -10.56
N ASP A 248 -14.53 -6.94 -11.87
CA ASP A 248 -13.58 -7.75 -12.63
C ASP A 248 -12.13 -7.28 -12.55
N ASP A 249 -11.90 -6.02 -12.12
CA ASP A 249 -10.56 -5.51 -11.89
C ASP A 249 -10.02 -5.96 -10.54
N ASP A 250 -8.95 -6.75 -10.55
CA ASP A 250 -8.31 -7.26 -9.32
C ASP A 250 -7.61 -6.18 -8.48
N ASN A 251 -7.52 -4.96 -8.96
CA ASN A 251 -6.84 -3.85 -8.30
C ASN A 251 -7.78 -2.79 -7.69
N SER A 252 -9.10 -2.89 -7.91
CA SER A 252 -10.11 -1.99 -7.36
C SER A 252 -11.14 -2.71 -6.51
N ILE A 253 -11.77 -2.03 -5.56
CA ILE A 253 -12.89 -2.59 -4.78
C ILE A 253 -14.14 -2.69 -5.67
N LEU A 254 -14.47 -1.61 -6.36
CA LEU A 254 -15.63 -1.52 -7.25
C LEU A 254 -15.40 -0.58 -8.42
N PHE A 255 -15.00 0.70 -8.17
CA PHE A 255 -14.77 1.69 -9.21
C PHE A 255 -13.41 1.47 -9.88
N VAL A 256 -13.38 1.59 -11.21
CA VAL A 256 -12.16 1.58 -12.01
C VAL A 256 -11.84 2.99 -12.52
N GLN A 257 -10.64 3.20 -13.09
CA GLN A 257 -10.19 4.50 -13.57
C GLN A 257 -11.19 5.17 -14.53
N ASP A 258 -11.72 4.40 -15.48
CA ASP A 258 -12.64 4.94 -16.51
C ASP A 258 -13.95 5.44 -15.90
N ASP A 259 -14.43 4.83 -14.83
CA ASP A 259 -15.62 5.30 -14.10
C ASP A 259 -15.38 6.70 -13.53
N LEU A 260 -14.18 6.96 -13.02
CA LEU A 260 -13.81 8.23 -12.38
C LEU A 260 -13.50 9.32 -13.42
N LEU A 261 -12.89 8.95 -14.55
CA LEU A 261 -12.55 9.89 -15.62
C LEU A 261 -13.77 10.31 -16.44
N LYS A 262 -14.72 9.39 -16.64
CA LYS A 262 -15.89 9.60 -17.49
C LYS A 262 -17.18 9.12 -16.80
N PRO A 263 -17.59 9.75 -15.70
CA PRO A 263 -18.72 9.26 -14.91
C PRO A 263 -20.02 9.19 -15.71
N GLN A 264 -20.24 10.05 -16.72
CA GLN A 264 -21.43 10.03 -17.57
C GLN A 264 -21.48 8.81 -18.52
N GLU A 265 -20.31 8.25 -18.87
CA GLU A 265 -20.19 7.05 -19.70
C GLU A 265 -20.14 5.76 -18.87
N SER A 266 -19.93 5.88 -17.55
CA SER A 266 -19.78 4.75 -16.64
C SER A 266 -21.04 3.92 -16.53
N LYS A 267 -20.91 2.64 -16.83
CA LYS A 267 -22.00 1.66 -16.62
C LYS A 267 -22.34 1.49 -15.13
N LEU A 268 -21.32 1.58 -14.28
CA LEU A 268 -21.50 1.48 -12.83
C LEU A 268 -22.25 2.68 -12.28
N PHE A 269 -21.84 3.92 -12.60
CA PHE A 269 -22.55 5.13 -12.17
C PHE A 269 -23.99 5.13 -12.68
N ASN A 270 -24.21 4.86 -13.97
CA ASN A 270 -25.56 4.75 -14.55
C ASN A 270 -26.42 3.68 -13.84
N TYR A 271 -25.81 2.56 -13.46
CA TYR A 271 -26.50 1.53 -12.69
C TYR A 271 -26.90 2.02 -11.30
N LEU A 272 -25.98 2.66 -10.58
CA LEU A 272 -26.22 3.17 -9.22
C LEU A 272 -27.30 4.26 -9.20
N CYS A 273 -27.29 5.18 -10.17
CA CYS A 273 -28.29 6.22 -10.35
C CYS A 273 -29.67 5.65 -10.63
N ASN A 274 -29.79 4.75 -11.59
CA ASN A 274 -31.07 4.18 -12.00
C ASN A 274 -31.74 3.31 -10.93
N HIS A 275 -30.99 2.81 -9.96
CA HIS A 275 -31.51 1.94 -8.91
C HIS A 275 -31.62 2.63 -7.54
N ASN A 276 -31.54 3.95 -7.47
CA ASN A 276 -31.56 4.74 -6.23
C ASN A 276 -30.60 4.20 -5.16
N CYS A 277 -29.51 3.60 -5.59
CA CYS A 277 -28.67 2.82 -4.72
C CYS A 277 -27.68 3.65 -3.92
N ILE A 278 -27.64 5.03 -3.92
CA ILE A 278 -26.64 5.73 -3.07
C ILE A 278 -26.44 7.19 -3.54
N ILE A 279 -26.55 7.47 -4.84
CA ILE A 279 -26.21 8.75 -5.44
C ILE A 279 -27.51 9.37 -5.94
N SER A 280 -27.89 10.51 -5.39
CA SER A 280 -28.81 11.42 -6.09
C SER A 280 -28.01 12.06 -7.21
N CYS A 281 -28.26 11.65 -8.42
CA CYS A 281 -27.66 12.23 -9.63
C CYS A 281 -28.14 13.62 -9.87
#